data_f206dcc433c1b75f4be05a94b0774a81
#
_entry.id   f206dcc433c1b75f4be05a94b0774a81
#
_cell.length_a   1.000
_cell.length_b   1.000
_cell.length_c   1.000
_cell.angle_alpha   90.00
_cell.angle_beta   90.00
_cell.angle_gamma   90.00
#
_symmetry.space_group_name_H-M   'P 1'
#
loop_
_entity.id
_entity.type
_entity.pdbx_description
1 polymer ?
#
loop_
_entity_poly.entity_id
_entity_poly.type
_entity_poly.pdbx_seq_one_letter_code
_entity_poly.pdbx_strand_id
1 'polypeptide(L)'
;AASDVYKRQAGGDARKSLTILEAAAGAVTGDEARKKGARRPIITSEIVATVMDTATVRYDKDGDDHYDVISAFIKSMRGSDPDAAIHYLARMLKAGEDPRFIARRIMIAASEEVGMAAPQILQVTVAAAQAVALVGMPEARIILAEATIAVATAPKSNASYNAINQALADVDTGKIGAVPLYLRNAPTKLMKEWGNHEGYKYAHDWPGAVAPQEYMPEELRGTEYYHPNDRGYEHEVSQRLAKIRPILHGGEPEQK
;
A
#
# COMPACT_ATOMS: atom_id res chain seq x y z
N ALA A 1 19.00 23.37 -35.93
CA ALA A 1 17.61 23.84 -35.94
C ALA A 1 16.83 23.27 -34.74
N ALA A 2 15.61 23.79 -34.45
CA ALA A 2 14.77 23.30 -33.33
C ALA A 2 14.58 21.77 -33.36
N SER A 3 14.51 21.16 -34.55
CA SER A 3 14.39 19.69 -34.73
C SER A 3 15.53 18.88 -34.14
N ASP A 4 16.74 19.41 -34.08
CA ASP A 4 17.90 18.70 -33.53
C ASP A 4 17.98 18.84 -32.01
N VAL A 5 17.38 19.91 -31.47
CA VAL A 5 17.33 20.16 -30.01
C VAL A 5 16.36 19.14 -29.37
N TYR A 6 15.11 19.01 -29.85
CA TYR A 6 14.18 18.07 -29.23
C TYR A 6 14.54 16.61 -29.42
N LYS A 7 15.23 16.24 -30.55
CA LYS A 7 15.74 14.89 -30.77
C LYS A 7 16.84 14.50 -29.79
N ARG A 8 17.81 15.41 -29.56
CA ARG A 8 18.89 15.18 -28.59
C ARG A 8 18.38 15.05 -27.16
N GLN A 9 17.44 15.89 -26.80
CA GLN A 9 16.92 15.95 -25.44
C GLN A 9 15.89 14.84 -25.14
N ALA A 10 15.26 14.25 -26.17
CA ALA A 10 14.42 13.07 -26.01
C ALA A 10 15.22 11.76 -25.84
N GLY A 11 16.58 11.80 -25.93
CA GLY A 11 17.41 10.63 -25.74
C GLY A 11 17.18 9.49 -26.73
N GLY A 12 16.64 9.80 -27.92
CA GLY A 12 16.26 8.81 -28.94
C GLY A 12 14.85 8.25 -28.82
N ASP A 13 14.08 8.65 -27.81
CA ASP A 13 12.67 8.25 -27.64
C ASP A 13 11.76 9.07 -28.60
N ALA A 14 11.17 8.36 -29.58
CA ALA A 14 10.30 8.96 -30.58
C ALA A 14 9.00 9.54 -29.97
N ARG A 15 8.43 8.88 -28.95
CA ARG A 15 7.20 9.33 -28.28
C ARG A 15 7.46 10.63 -27.50
N LYS A 16 8.55 10.67 -26.76
CA LYS A 16 8.98 11.86 -26.02
C LYS A 16 9.27 13.05 -26.96
N SER A 17 9.86 12.77 -28.13
CA SER A 17 10.08 13.77 -29.18
C SER A 17 8.76 14.38 -29.69
N LEU A 18 7.74 13.55 -29.92
CA LEU A 18 6.42 13.99 -30.38
C LEU A 18 5.68 14.79 -29.31
N THR A 19 5.71 14.37 -28.07
CA THR A 19 5.08 15.08 -26.93
C THR A 19 5.69 16.48 -26.74
N ILE A 20 7.02 16.60 -26.83
CA ILE A 20 7.70 17.91 -26.80
C ILE A 20 7.28 18.79 -27.96
N LEU A 21 7.17 18.22 -29.16
CA LEU A 21 6.76 18.95 -30.35
C LEU A 21 5.30 19.45 -30.24
N GLU A 22 4.38 18.61 -29.77
CA GLU A 22 2.97 18.97 -29.56
C GLU A 22 2.83 20.07 -28.51
N ALA A 23 3.55 19.98 -27.39
CA ALA A 23 3.55 21.00 -26.36
C ALA A 23 4.13 22.33 -26.86
N ALA A 24 5.21 22.31 -27.65
CA ALA A 24 5.80 23.50 -28.27
C ALA A 24 4.86 24.12 -29.33
N ALA A 25 4.15 23.31 -30.10
CA ALA A 25 3.13 23.77 -31.03
C ALA A 25 1.94 24.43 -30.30
N GLY A 26 1.48 23.83 -29.20
CA GLY A 26 0.42 24.38 -28.35
C GLY A 26 0.79 25.74 -27.73
N ALA A 27 2.04 25.88 -27.27
CA ALA A 27 2.54 27.13 -26.69
C ALA A 27 2.57 28.30 -27.72
N VAL A 28 2.90 27.98 -28.98
CA VAL A 28 2.97 29.00 -30.04
C VAL A 28 1.58 29.36 -30.61
N THR A 29 0.64 28.40 -30.63
CA THR A 29 -0.71 28.61 -31.16
C THR A 29 -1.66 29.26 -30.16
N GLY A 30 -1.39 29.19 -28.86
CA GLY A 30 -2.26 29.75 -27.81
C GLY A 30 -2.26 31.26 -27.73
N ASP A 31 -1.12 31.92 -27.91
CA ASP A 31 -0.99 33.38 -27.71
C ASP A 31 -1.06 34.19 -29.02
N GLU A 32 -0.64 33.68 -30.16
CA GLU A 32 -0.54 34.43 -31.40
C GLU A 32 -1.66 34.15 -32.42
N ALA A 33 -2.40 33.06 -32.33
CA ALA A 33 -3.50 32.73 -33.22
C ALA A 33 -4.70 33.72 -33.13
N ARG A 34 -4.71 34.60 -32.14
CA ARG A 34 -5.74 35.66 -31.93
C ARG A 34 -5.48 36.96 -32.69
N LYS A 35 -4.29 37.16 -33.26
CA LYS A 35 -3.99 38.35 -34.06
C LYS A 35 -4.23 38.07 -35.53
N LYS A 36 -5.31 38.64 -36.09
CA LYS A 36 -5.60 38.61 -37.53
C LYS A 36 -4.40 39.21 -38.28
N GLY A 37 -3.68 38.36 -39.05
CA GLY A 37 -2.57 38.79 -39.91
C GLY A 37 -1.19 38.27 -39.56
N ALA A 38 -1.07 37.37 -38.59
CA ALA A 38 0.20 36.81 -38.15
C ALA A 38 0.84 35.86 -39.18
N ARG A 39 2.16 35.96 -39.38
CA ARG A 39 3.00 34.98 -40.11
C ARG A 39 2.83 33.60 -39.45
N ARG A 40 3.08 32.53 -40.23
CA ARG A 40 3.05 31.16 -39.70
C ARG A 40 3.89 31.07 -38.43
N PRO A 41 3.35 30.54 -37.31
CA PRO A 41 4.08 30.44 -36.06
C PRO A 41 5.31 29.56 -36.25
N ILE A 42 6.46 29.98 -35.70
CA ILE A 42 7.73 29.29 -35.79
C ILE A 42 8.09 28.79 -34.38
N ILE A 43 8.30 27.45 -34.27
CA ILE A 43 8.81 26.86 -33.04
C ILE A 43 10.31 27.15 -32.97
N THR A 44 10.72 27.99 -32.03
CA THR A 44 12.16 28.30 -31.79
C THR A 44 12.76 27.35 -30.76
N SER A 45 14.11 27.33 -30.67
CA SER A 45 14.83 26.56 -29.64
C SER A 45 14.51 27.02 -28.23
N GLU A 46 14.23 28.33 -28.02
CA GLU A 46 13.84 28.89 -26.73
C GLU A 46 12.45 28.41 -26.31
N ILE A 47 11.49 28.34 -27.23
CA ILE A 47 10.16 27.81 -26.96
C ILE A 47 10.24 26.32 -26.59
N VAL A 48 11.07 25.55 -27.31
CA VAL A 48 11.32 24.15 -26.98
C VAL A 48 11.95 24.02 -25.59
N ALA A 49 12.93 24.86 -25.25
CA ALA A 49 13.57 24.85 -23.93
C ALA A 49 12.55 25.20 -22.81
N THR A 50 11.75 26.27 -22.99
CA THR A 50 10.73 26.68 -22.01
C THR A 50 9.65 25.61 -21.80
N VAL A 51 9.21 24.96 -22.87
CA VAL A 51 8.24 23.86 -22.81
C VAL A 51 8.87 22.62 -22.17
N MET A 52 10.16 22.41 -22.37
CA MET A 52 10.87 21.29 -21.77
C MET A 52 11.12 21.47 -20.28
N ASP A 53 11.47 22.66 -19.80
CA ASP A 53 11.53 22.95 -18.37
C ASP A 53 10.18 22.70 -17.69
N THR A 54 9.09 22.93 -18.42
CA THR A 54 7.72 22.62 -17.97
C THR A 54 7.36 21.15 -18.21
N ALA A 55 7.84 20.51 -19.29
CA ALA A 55 7.56 19.15 -19.67
C ALA A 55 8.46 18.10 -18.97
N THR A 56 9.62 18.52 -18.47
CA THR A 56 10.48 17.63 -17.62
C THR A 56 9.74 17.26 -16.33
N VAL A 57 8.70 17.99 -15.97
CA VAL A 57 7.79 17.68 -14.87
C VAL A 57 6.53 16.91 -15.36
N ARG A 58 6.29 16.81 -16.67
CA ARG A 58 5.19 16.00 -17.21
C ARG A 58 5.62 14.52 -17.28
N TYR A 59 5.35 13.89 -16.22
CA TYR A 59 5.26 12.48 -15.99
C TYR A 59 4.40 11.81 -17.07
N ASP A 60 4.96 10.88 -17.81
CA ASP A 60 4.18 10.04 -18.69
C ASP A 60 3.35 9.07 -17.82
N LYS A 61 2.05 9.33 -17.68
CA LYS A 61 1.15 8.52 -16.82
C LYS A 61 1.07 7.05 -17.24
N ASP A 62 1.49 6.73 -18.46
CA ASP A 62 1.42 5.40 -19.04
C ASP A 62 2.81 4.81 -19.34
N GLY A 63 3.92 5.46 -18.92
CA GLY A 63 5.29 5.05 -19.19
C GLY A 63 6.00 4.38 -18.01
N ASP A 64 7.15 3.76 -18.28
CA ASP A 64 8.01 3.09 -17.29
C ASP A 64 8.43 4.03 -16.14
N ASP A 65 8.67 5.32 -16.42
CA ASP A 65 9.00 6.34 -15.41
C ASP A 65 7.90 6.51 -14.35
N HIS A 66 6.63 6.29 -14.69
CA HIS A 66 5.51 6.36 -13.75
C HIS A 66 5.59 5.26 -12.70
N TYR A 67 5.76 4.01 -13.15
CA TYR A 67 5.88 2.87 -12.24
C TYR A 67 7.14 2.95 -11.39
N ASP A 68 8.22 3.49 -11.92
CA ASP A 68 9.48 3.66 -11.20
C ASP A 68 9.35 4.66 -10.04
N VAL A 69 8.67 5.80 -10.26
CA VAL A 69 8.45 6.79 -9.19
C VAL A 69 7.53 6.26 -8.10
N ILE A 70 6.44 5.57 -8.46
CA ILE A 70 5.55 4.93 -7.48
C ILE A 70 6.32 3.85 -6.69
N SER A 71 7.10 3.04 -7.37
CA SER A 71 7.93 2.01 -6.76
C SER A 71 8.97 2.60 -5.80
N ALA A 72 9.63 3.70 -6.20
CA ALA A 72 10.58 4.41 -5.36
C ALA A 72 9.91 5.04 -4.15
N PHE A 73 8.72 5.64 -4.30
CA PHE A 73 7.90 6.17 -3.22
C PHE A 73 7.60 5.12 -2.15
N ILE A 74 7.09 3.95 -2.56
CA ILE A 74 6.77 2.86 -1.65
C ILE A 74 8.03 2.32 -0.97
N LYS A 75 9.11 2.11 -1.74
CA LYS A 75 10.39 1.62 -1.21
C LYS A 75 11.03 2.59 -0.22
N SER A 76 10.86 3.91 -0.40
CA SER A 76 11.33 4.92 0.54
C SER A 76 10.59 4.85 1.87
N MET A 77 9.25 4.71 1.85
CA MET A 77 8.46 4.50 3.07
C MET A 77 8.85 3.19 3.76
N ARG A 78 9.04 2.10 3.00
CA ARG A 78 9.52 0.80 3.50
C ARG A 78 10.89 0.91 4.13
N GLY A 79 11.79 1.65 3.49
CA GLY A 79 13.17 1.86 3.93
C GLY A 79 13.32 2.86 5.06
N SER A 80 12.21 3.44 5.54
CA SER A 80 12.20 4.46 6.63
C SER A 80 12.97 5.74 6.28
N ASP A 81 12.93 6.14 5.00
CA ASP A 81 13.47 7.43 4.52
C ASP A 81 12.33 8.41 4.23
N PRO A 82 11.94 9.27 5.19
CA PRO A 82 10.86 10.24 4.99
C PRO A 82 11.19 11.31 3.95
N ASP A 83 12.46 11.68 3.81
CA ASP A 83 12.87 12.75 2.90
C ASP A 83 12.78 12.27 1.44
N ALA A 84 13.27 11.07 1.14
CA ALA A 84 13.09 10.46 -0.16
C ALA A 84 11.60 10.21 -0.47
N ALA A 85 10.81 9.75 0.50
CA ALA A 85 9.37 9.54 0.33
C ALA A 85 8.65 10.85 -0.02
N ILE A 86 8.94 11.95 0.67
CA ILE A 86 8.39 13.28 0.36
C ILE A 86 8.85 13.78 -1.01
N HIS A 87 10.08 13.53 -1.40
CA HIS A 87 10.56 13.90 -2.73
C HIS A 87 9.77 13.18 -3.84
N TYR A 88 9.57 11.87 -3.72
CA TYR A 88 8.78 11.11 -4.70
C TYR A 88 7.29 11.46 -4.66
N LEU A 89 6.72 11.75 -3.48
CA LEU A 89 5.37 12.31 -3.37
C LEU A 89 5.24 13.62 -4.16
N ALA A 90 6.19 14.55 -3.99
CA ALA A 90 6.19 15.82 -4.70
C ALA A 90 6.29 15.63 -6.23
N ARG A 91 7.09 14.66 -6.70
CA ARG A 91 7.16 14.30 -8.13
C ARG A 91 5.81 13.82 -8.66
N MET A 92 5.14 12.91 -7.96
CA MET A 92 3.80 12.41 -8.34
C MET A 92 2.77 13.55 -8.40
N LEU A 93 2.74 14.43 -7.39
CA LEU A 93 1.82 15.57 -7.34
C LEU A 93 2.06 16.56 -8.48
N LYS A 94 3.32 16.87 -8.78
CA LYS A 94 3.69 17.78 -9.90
C LYS A 94 3.37 17.16 -11.25
N ALA A 95 3.43 15.86 -11.37
CA ALA A 95 3.03 15.12 -12.56
C ALA A 95 1.51 15.05 -12.75
N GLY A 96 0.72 15.52 -11.77
CA GLY A 96 -0.73 15.51 -11.81
C GLY A 96 -1.33 14.12 -11.51
N GLU A 97 -0.65 13.32 -10.70
CA GLU A 97 -1.20 12.04 -10.23
C GLU A 97 -2.44 12.28 -9.36
N ASP A 98 -3.41 11.37 -9.44
CA ASP A 98 -4.61 11.45 -8.63
C ASP A 98 -4.27 11.36 -7.13
N PRO A 99 -4.56 12.38 -6.33
CA PRO A 99 -4.31 12.38 -4.89
C PRO A 99 -4.96 11.20 -4.16
N ARG A 100 -6.10 10.70 -4.66
CA ARG A 100 -6.79 9.52 -4.10
C ARG A 100 -6.02 8.23 -4.40
N PHE A 101 -5.40 8.15 -5.58
CA PHE A 101 -4.52 7.02 -5.89
C PHE A 101 -3.32 7.01 -4.95
N ILE A 102 -2.66 8.16 -4.74
CA ILE A 102 -1.53 8.28 -3.80
C ILE A 102 -1.96 7.87 -2.39
N ALA A 103 -3.10 8.37 -1.90
CA ALA A 103 -3.64 8.01 -0.59
C ALA A 103 -3.87 6.49 -0.45
N ARG A 104 -4.40 5.82 -1.48
CA ARG A 104 -4.55 4.35 -1.49
C ARG A 104 -3.21 3.64 -1.38
N ARG A 105 -2.16 4.11 -2.06
CA ARG A 105 -0.82 3.51 -1.98
C ARG A 105 -0.22 3.67 -0.58
N ILE A 106 -0.45 4.80 0.08
CA ILE A 106 -0.01 5.03 1.48
C ILE A 106 -0.75 4.09 2.44
N MET A 107 -2.08 3.90 2.29
CA MET A 107 -2.86 2.94 3.09
C MET A 107 -2.37 1.50 2.94
N ILE A 108 -2.07 1.08 1.70
CA ILE A 108 -1.53 -0.26 1.44
C ILE A 108 -0.18 -0.41 2.14
N ALA A 109 0.73 0.58 1.99
CA ALA A 109 2.03 0.56 2.63
C ALA A 109 1.94 0.54 4.18
N ALA A 110 0.94 1.21 4.78
CA ALA A 110 0.69 1.12 6.22
C ALA A 110 0.37 -0.31 6.68
N SER A 111 -0.39 -1.07 5.91
CA SER A 111 -0.73 -2.46 6.24
C SER A 111 0.39 -3.44 5.89
N GLU A 112 1.08 -3.22 4.76
CA GLU A 112 2.10 -4.13 4.22
C GLU A 112 3.44 -3.99 4.97
N GLU A 113 3.86 -2.74 5.27
CA GLU A 113 5.20 -2.44 5.75
C GLU A 113 5.25 -2.13 7.26
N VAL A 114 4.16 -1.61 7.83
CA VAL A 114 4.07 -1.26 9.25
C VAL A 114 3.26 -2.31 10.03
N GLY A 115 2.10 -2.70 9.53
CA GLY A 115 1.28 -3.76 10.09
C GLY A 115 1.06 -3.62 11.59
N MET A 116 1.26 -4.71 12.32
CA MET A 116 1.08 -4.78 13.77
C MET A 116 2.22 -4.17 14.57
N ALA A 117 3.31 -3.74 13.95
CA ALA A 117 4.35 -2.98 14.68
C ALA A 117 3.85 -1.61 15.17
N ALA A 118 2.92 -0.98 14.40
CA ALA A 118 2.23 0.24 14.83
C ALA A 118 0.81 0.28 14.19
N PRO A 119 -0.17 -0.48 14.72
CA PRO A 119 -1.48 -0.67 14.08
C PRO A 119 -2.29 0.63 13.92
N GLN A 120 -2.03 1.66 14.73
CA GLN A 120 -2.65 2.98 14.62
C GLN A 120 -2.31 3.71 13.31
N ILE A 121 -1.23 3.35 12.64
CA ILE A 121 -0.81 4.00 11.38
C ILE A 121 -1.83 3.75 10.27
N LEU A 122 -2.47 2.59 10.23
CA LEU A 122 -3.56 2.35 9.28
C LEU A 122 -4.72 3.33 9.51
N GLN A 123 -5.08 3.63 10.76
CA GLN A 123 -6.13 4.61 11.08
C GLN A 123 -5.75 6.01 10.61
N VAL A 124 -4.50 6.44 10.81
CA VAL A 124 -3.98 7.72 10.31
C VAL A 124 -4.10 7.80 8.79
N THR A 125 -3.71 6.75 8.08
CA THR A 125 -3.75 6.74 6.61
C THR A 125 -5.17 6.68 6.05
N VAL A 126 -6.11 6.00 6.73
CA VAL A 126 -7.54 6.01 6.37
C VAL A 126 -8.14 7.40 6.57
N ALA A 127 -7.88 8.05 7.72
CA ALA A 127 -8.32 9.41 7.97
C ALA A 127 -7.76 10.39 6.92
N ALA A 128 -6.48 10.25 6.57
CA ALA A 128 -5.84 11.05 5.52
C ALA A 128 -6.53 10.86 4.16
N ALA A 129 -6.85 9.61 3.78
CA ALA A 129 -7.52 9.34 2.51
C ALA A 129 -8.93 9.99 2.44
N GLN A 130 -9.67 9.95 3.55
CA GLN A 130 -10.98 10.61 3.67
C GLN A 130 -10.83 12.15 3.59
N ALA A 131 -9.88 12.71 4.30
CA ALA A 131 -9.61 14.15 4.28
C ALA A 131 -9.16 14.65 2.89
N VAL A 132 -8.30 13.90 2.19
CA VAL A 132 -7.89 14.18 0.80
C VAL A 132 -9.10 14.25 -0.13
N ALA A 133 -10.08 13.34 0.04
CA ALA A 133 -11.28 13.32 -0.78
C ALA A 133 -12.23 14.52 -0.52
N LEU A 134 -12.22 15.05 0.71
CA LEU A 134 -13.08 16.17 1.12
C LEU A 134 -12.43 17.52 0.80
N VAL A 135 -11.14 17.66 1.06
CA VAL A 135 -10.42 18.95 0.97
C VAL A 135 -10.01 19.25 -0.47
N GLY A 136 -9.47 18.25 -1.19
CA GLY A 136 -8.97 18.45 -2.55
C GLY A 136 -7.66 19.21 -2.62
N MET A 137 -7.16 19.41 -3.85
CA MET A 137 -5.92 20.18 -4.08
C MET A 137 -6.22 21.69 -4.09
N PRO A 138 -5.27 22.53 -3.68
CA PRO A 138 -3.87 22.21 -3.38
C PRO A 138 -3.58 21.75 -1.93
N GLU A 139 -4.50 21.87 -0.99
CA GLU A 139 -4.27 21.60 0.43
C GLU A 139 -4.09 20.11 0.75
N ALA A 140 -4.69 19.21 -0.03
CA ALA A 140 -4.54 17.76 0.12
C ALA A 140 -3.08 17.29 0.11
N ARG A 141 -2.15 18.06 -0.48
CA ARG A 141 -0.70 17.77 -0.44
C ARG A 141 -0.14 17.71 0.97
N ILE A 142 -0.68 18.52 1.89
CA ILE A 142 -0.23 18.58 3.29
C ILE A 142 -0.64 17.30 4.01
N ILE A 143 -1.89 16.87 3.80
CA ILE A 143 -2.45 15.65 4.38
C ILE A 143 -1.69 14.41 3.88
N LEU A 144 -1.39 14.37 2.58
CA LEU A 144 -0.60 13.28 1.98
C LEU A 144 0.83 13.25 2.52
N ALA A 145 1.45 14.42 2.74
CA ALA A 145 2.78 14.52 3.33
C ALA A 145 2.81 14.00 4.77
N GLU A 146 1.84 14.39 5.60
CA GLU A 146 1.69 13.90 6.98
C GLU A 146 1.56 12.37 7.02
N ALA A 147 0.66 11.80 6.23
CA ALA A 147 0.46 10.36 6.15
C ALA A 147 1.71 9.61 5.65
N THR A 148 2.41 10.18 4.67
CA THR A 148 3.66 9.63 4.14
C THR A 148 4.75 9.58 5.22
N ILE A 149 4.93 10.66 5.96
CA ILE A 149 5.90 10.74 7.06
C ILE A 149 5.54 9.74 8.16
N ALA A 150 4.25 9.65 8.53
CA ALA A 150 3.79 8.72 9.55
C ALA A 150 4.12 7.26 9.18
N VAL A 151 3.90 6.85 7.93
CA VAL A 151 4.27 5.51 7.45
C VAL A 151 5.79 5.33 7.39
N ALA A 152 6.53 6.33 6.86
CA ALA A 152 7.98 6.26 6.72
C ALA A 152 8.69 6.14 8.08
N THR A 153 8.23 6.85 9.10
CA THR A 153 8.88 6.89 10.42
C THR A 153 8.39 5.83 11.40
N ALA A 154 7.30 5.12 11.10
CA ALA A 154 6.78 4.05 11.96
C ALA A 154 7.73 2.84 12.00
N PRO A 155 7.75 2.06 13.09
CA PRO A 155 8.42 0.76 13.12
C PRO A 155 7.83 -0.16 12.04
N LYS A 156 8.69 -0.99 11.44
CA LYS A 156 8.32 -1.81 10.28
C LYS A 156 8.07 -3.27 10.65
N SER A 157 6.96 -3.81 10.11
CA SER A 157 6.67 -5.23 10.12
C SER A 157 5.84 -5.63 8.91
N ASN A 158 6.27 -6.67 8.23
CA ASN A 158 5.50 -7.33 7.17
C ASN A 158 4.94 -8.69 7.62
N ALA A 159 4.89 -8.94 8.93
CA ALA A 159 4.45 -10.23 9.47
C ALA A 159 3.02 -10.59 9.06
N SER A 160 2.10 -9.61 9.06
CA SER A 160 0.72 -9.81 8.61
C SER A 160 0.63 -10.13 7.10
N TYR A 161 1.42 -9.44 6.28
CA TYR A 161 1.52 -9.70 4.84
C TYR A 161 2.04 -11.11 4.56
N ASN A 162 3.11 -11.53 5.24
CA ASN A 162 3.68 -12.86 5.09
C ASN A 162 2.70 -13.95 5.56
N ALA A 163 2.00 -13.71 6.69
CA ALA A 163 1.04 -14.66 7.24
C ALA A 163 -0.10 -14.97 6.26
N ILE A 164 -0.73 -13.95 5.69
CA ILE A 164 -1.83 -14.18 4.74
C ILE A 164 -1.35 -14.82 3.43
N ASN A 165 -0.18 -14.42 2.93
CA ASN A 165 0.37 -15.02 1.71
C ASN A 165 0.71 -16.50 1.89
N GLN A 166 1.29 -16.88 3.03
CA GLN A 166 1.57 -18.27 3.32
C GLN A 166 0.29 -19.09 3.47
N ALA A 167 -0.73 -18.56 4.16
CA ALA A 167 -2.03 -19.22 4.29
C ALA A 167 -2.72 -19.41 2.93
N LEU A 168 -2.69 -18.39 2.06
CA LEU A 168 -3.21 -18.49 0.70
C LEU A 168 -2.47 -19.55 -0.12
N ALA A 169 -1.15 -19.60 -0.05
CA ALA A 169 -0.35 -20.61 -0.74
C ALA A 169 -0.68 -22.05 -0.29
N ASP A 170 -0.92 -22.25 1.01
CA ASP A 170 -1.35 -23.56 1.53
C ASP A 170 -2.74 -23.93 1.00
N VAL A 171 -3.69 -23.00 0.98
CA VAL A 171 -5.03 -23.20 0.40
C VAL A 171 -4.94 -23.54 -1.08
N ASP A 172 -4.15 -22.81 -1.85
CA ASP A 172 -3.96 -23.02 -3.29
C ASP A 172 -3.34 -24.39 -3.61
N THR A 173 -2.52 -24.93 -2.71
CA THR A 173 -1.93 -26.27 -2.83
C THR A 173 -2.85 -27.40 -2.32
N GLY A 174 -4.07 -27.06 -1.88
CA GLY A 174 -5.04 -28.03 -1.39
C GLY A 174 -4.90 -28.41 0.09
N LYS A 175 -4.02 -27.76 0.83
CA LYS A 175 -3.92 -27.91 2.29
C LYS A 175 -5.04 -27.13 2.98
N ILE A 176 -6.25 -27.63 2.88
CA ILE A 176 -7.44 -26.94 3.39
C ILE A 176 -7.88 -27.52 4.74
N GLY A 177 -7.91 -28.87 4.82
CA GLY A 177 -8.42 -29.61 5.96
C GLY A 177 -9.92 -29.40 6.21
N ALA A 178 -10.52 -30.32 6.93
CA ALA A 178 -11.93 -30.20 7.32
C ALA A 178 -12.07 -29.33 8.57
N VAL A 179 -13.03 -28.40 8.59
CA VAL A 179 -13.34 -27.65 9.82
C VAL A 179 -13.71 -28.63 10.94
N PRO A 180 -13.07 -28.59 12.12
CA PRO A 180 -13.37 -29.45 13.26
C PRO A 180 -14.86 -29.39 13.64
N LEU A 181 -15.47 -30.54 13.99
CA LEU A 181 -16.90 -30.63 14.28
C LEU A 181 -17.34 -29.70 15.41
N TYR A 182 -16.52 -29.56 16.46
CA TYR A 182 -16.83 -28.67 17.59
C TYR A 182 -16.84 -27.18 17.22
N LEU A 183 -16.19 -26.78 16.12
CA LEU A 183 -16.23 -25.39 15.63
C LEU A 183 -17.42 -25.13 14.68
N ARG A 184 -18.12 -26.19 14.22
CA ARG A 184 -19.25 -26.03 13.32
C ARG A 184 -20.51 -25.65 14.09
N ASN A 185 -21.30 -24.72 13.55
CA ASN A 185 -22.60 -24.41 14.12
C ASN A 185 -23.58 -25.59 13.99
N ALA A 186 -24.49 -25.73 14.96
CA ALA A 186 -25.51 -26.77 14.97
C ALA A 186 -26.92 -26.20 15.11
N PRO A 187 -27.42 -25.38 14.14
CA PRO A 187 -28.73 -24.72 14.22
C PRO A 187 -29.90 -25.70 14.10
N THR A 188 -29.68 -26.90 13.56
CA THR A 188 -30.74 -27.91 13.40
C THR A 188 -30.47 -29.14 14.30
N LYS A 189 -31.54 -29.90 14.60
CA LYS A 189 -31.43 -31.15 15.36
C LYS A 189 -30.50 -32.15 14.67
N LEU A 190 -30.62 -32.28 13.35
CA LEU A 190 -29.81 -33.19 12.56
C LEU A 190 -28.30 -32.85 12.65
N MET A 191 -27.96 -31.55 12.63
CA MET A 191 -26.55 -31.11 12.77
C MET A 191 -25.99 -31.43 14.16
N LYS A 192 -26.83 -31.37 15.21
CA LYS A 192 -26.46 -31.81 16.57
C LYS A 192 -26.21 -33.33 16.61
N GLU A 193 -27.08 -34.10 15.96
CA GLU A 193 -26.93 -35.56 15.85
C GLU A 193 -25.66 -35.96 15.09
N TRP A 194 -25.14 -35.11 14.21
CA TRP A 194 -23.84 -35.28 13.54
C TRP A 194 -22.64 -34.86 14.39
N GLY A 195 -22.87 -34.45 15.65
CA GLY A 195 -21.78 -34.05 16.56
C GLY A 195 -21.25 -32.62 16.35
N ASN A 196 -21.96 -31.79 15.53
CA ASN A 196 -21.57 -30.40 15.39
C ASN A 196 -21.70 -29.66 16.72
N HIS A 197 -20.72 -28.81 17.06
CA HIS A 197 -20.62 -28.03 18.29
C HIS A 197 -20.37 -28.87 19.57
N GLU A 198 -20.29 -30.18 19.46
CA GLU A 198 -20.05 -31.04 20.60
C GLU A 198 -18.59 -30.88 21.07
N GLY A 199 -18.42 -30.58 22.37
CA GLY A 199 -17.09 -30.36 22.97
C GLY A 199 -16.48 -29.00 22.71
N TYR A 200 -17.22 -28.04 22.10
CA TYR A 200 -16.75 -26.66 21.97
C TYR A 200 -16.52 -26.04 23.35
N LYS A 201 -15.32 -25.46 23.53
CA LYS A 201 -14.95 -24.74 24.75
C LYS A 201 -15.09 -23.25 24.53
N TYR A 202 -16.07 -22.62 25.17
CA TYR A 202 -16.29 -21.19 25.05
C TYR A 202 -15.17 -20.42 25.76
N ALA A 203 -14.37 -19.67 25.02
CA ALA A 203 -13.13 -19.08 25.51
C ALA A 203 -13.33 -18.17 26.73
N HIS A 204 -14.46 -17.45 26.81
CA HIS A 204 -14.72 -16.55 27.95
C HIS A 204 -14.98 -17.26 29.29
N ASP A 205 -15.23 -18.59 29.29
CA ASP A 205 -15.34 -19.40 30.50
C ASP A 205 -13.98 -19.83 31.05
N TRP A 206 -12.87 -19.47 30.36
CA TRP A 206 -11.52 -19.87 30.71
C TRP A 206 -10.66 -18.69 31.19
N PRO A 207 -9.64 -18.97 32.05
CA PRO A 207 -8.73 -17.93 32.51
C PRO A 207 -8.10 -17.16 31.33
N GLY A 208 -8.12 -15.83 31.41
CA GLY A 208 -7.62 -14.96 30.35
C GLY A 208 -8.36 -15.03 29.03
N ALA A 209 -9.57 -15.66 29.02
CA ALA A 209 -10.36 -15.92 27.83
C ALA A 209 -9.61 -16.75 26.76
N VAL A 210 -8.77 -17.70 27.20
CA VAL A 210 -8.03 -18.62 26.35
C VAL A 210 -8.39 -20.04 26.75
N ALA A 211 -9.15 -20.73 25.89
CA ALA A 211 -9.52 -22.13 26.09
C ALA A 211 -8.42 -23.05 25.55
N PRO A 212 -8.12 -24.18 26.25
CA PRO A 212 -7.21 -25.21 25.72
C PRO A 212 -7.93 -26.00 24.62
N GLN A 213 -7.96 -25.45 23.43
CA GLN A 213 -8.69 -25.98 22.27
C GLN A 213 -7.93 -25.67 20.99
N GLU A 214 -7.74 -26.67 20.16
CA GLU A 214 -7.18 -26.52 18.83
C GLU A 214 -8.23 -25.87 17.89
N TYR A 215 -7.82 -24.92 17.08
CA TYR A 215 -8.70 -24.24 16.13
C TYR A 215 -8.38 -24.57 14.66
N MET A 216 -7.20 -25.13 14.42
CA MET A 216 -6.82 -25.55 13.08
C MET A 216 -7.46 -26.89 12.70
N PRO A 217 -7.71 -27.14 11.42
CA PRO A 217 -7.98 -28.49 10.91
C PRO A 217 -6.85 -29.45 11.32
N GLU A 218 -7.18 -30.75 11.45
CA GLU A 218 -6.22 -31.72 11.91
C GLU A 218 -4.97 -31.83 11.04
N GLU A 219 -5.14 -31.68 9.73
CA GLU A 219 -4.07 -31.71 8.73
C GLU A 219 -3.13 -30.50 8.82
N LEU A 220 -3.59 -29.43 9.46
CA LEU A 220 -2.84 -28.19 9.66
C LEU A 220 -2.43 -27.96 11.11
N ARG A 221 -2.64 -28.95 11.98
CA ARG A 221 -2.28 -28.83 13.40
C ARG A 221 -0.79 -28.47 13.57
N GLY A 222 -0.54 -27.44 14.39
CA GLY A 222 0.81 -26.93 14.62
C GLY A 222 1.34 -25.98 13.54
N THR A 223 0.55 -25.68 12.50
CA THR A 223 0.92 -24.64 11.53
C THR A 223 0.80 -23.26 12.17
N GLU A 224 1.85 -22.48 12.07
CA GLU A 224 1.87 -21.07 12.47
C GLU A 224 2.13 -20.20 11.27
N TYR A 225 1.20 -19.29 10.95
CA TYR A 225 1.36 -18.33 9.85
C TYR A 225 1.88 -16.99 10.35
N TYR A 226 1.45 -16.53 11.52
CA TYR A 226 1.82 -15.23 12.06
C TYR A 226 3.02 -15.33 12.99
N HIS A 227 4.14 -14.76 12.54
CA HIS A 227 5.39 -14.68 13.28
C HIS A 227 5.69 -13.19 13.56
N PRO A 228 5.27 -12.65 14.72
CA PRO A 228 5.55 -11.26 15.08
C PRO A 228 7.05 -11.05 15.21
N ASN A 229 7.51 -9.85 14.81
CA ASN A 229 8.88 -9.43 15.06
C ASN A 229 9.00 -8.70 16.42
N ASP A 230 10.21 -8.28 16.77
CA ASP A 230 10.49 -7.61 18.07
C ASP A 230 10.47 -6.07 17.93
N ARG A 231 9.64 -5.51 17.02
CA ARG A 231 9.58 -4.08 16.73
C ARG A 231 8.22 -3.48 17.09
N GLY A 232 8.24 -2.33 17.77
CA GLY A 232 7.02 -1.61 18.14
C GLY A 232 6.06 -2.48 18.95
N TYR A 233 4.76 -2.40 18.65
CA TYR A 233 3.74 -3.15 19.38
C TYR A 233 3.85 -4.69 19.18
N GLU A 234 4.50 -5.17 18.14
CA GLU A 234 4.70 -6.62 17.96
C GLU A 234 5.59 -7.25 19.04
N HIS A 235 6.44 -6.49 19.70
CA HIS A 235 7.14 -6.96 20.89
C HIS A 235 6.16 -7.46 21.97
N GLU A 236 5.13 -6.66 22.29
CA GLU A 236 4.10 -7.05 23.26
C GLU A 236 3.23 -8.22 22.76
N VAL A 237 2.91 -8.22 21.46
CA VAL A 237 2.16 -9.31 20.81
C VAL A 237 2.95 -10.61 20.89
N SER A 238 4.25 -10.58 20.63
CA SER A 238 5.15 -11.76 20.72
C SER A 238 5.14 -12.35 22.13
N GLN A 239 5.30 -11.51 23.15
CA GLN A 239 5.25 -11.96 24.56
C GLN A 239 3.89 -12.56 24.93
N ARG A 240 2.79 -12.00 24.42
CA ARG A 240 1.44 -12.53 24.64
C ARG A 240 1.25 -13.89 23.95
N LEU A 241 1.67 -14.00 22.70
CA LEU A 241 1.56 -15.26 21.95
C LEU A 241 2.40 -16.39 22.55
N ALA A 242 3.58 -16.09 23.10
CA ALA A 242 4.39 -17.08 23.82
C ALA A 242 3.66 -17.71 25.01
N LYS A 243 2.71 -16.99 25.63
CA LYS A 243 1.86 -17.53 26.71
C LYS A 243 0.59 -18.20 26.22
N ILE A 244 0.01 -17.72 25.11
CA ILE A 244 -1.27 -18.22 24.57
C ILE A 244 -1.08 -19.53 23.82
N ARG A 245 -0.07 -19.63 22.94
CA ARG A 245 0.14 -20.80 22.08
C ARG A 245 0.24 -22.13 22.84
N PRO A 246 1.00 -22.23 23.93
CA PRO A 246 1.03 -23.49 24.73
C PRO A 246 -0.35 -23.90 25.24
N ILE A 247 -1.18 -22.93 25.69
CA ILE A 247 -2.54 -23.22 26.20
C ILE A 247 -3.41 -23.76 25.07
N LEU A 248 -3.37 -23.17 23.88
CA LEU A 248 -4.15 -23.61 22.71
C LEU A 248 -3.83 -25.06 22.33
N HIS A 249 -2.58 -25.49 22.50
CA HIS A 249 -2.12 -26.84 22.18
C HIS A 249 -2.18 -27.82 23.38
N GLY A 250 -2.99 -27.55 24.38
CA GLY A 250 -3.28 -28.43 25.51
C GLY A 250 -2.37 -28.26 26.72
N GLY A 251 -1.56 -27.24 26.76
CA GLY A 251 -0.83 -26.84 27.97
C GLY A 251 -1.78 -26.31 29.05
N GLU A 252 -1.46 -26.53 30.31
CA GLU A 252 -2.21 -25.91 31.42
C GLU A 252 -1.94 -24.40 31.46
N PRO A 253 -2.97 -23.54 31.62
CA PRO A 253 -2.76 -22.13 31.86
C PRO A 253 -2.00 -21.94 33.18
N GLU A 254 -0.98 -21.07 33.18
CA GLU A 254 -0.31 -20.70 34.42
C GLU A 254 -1.36 -20.24 35.47
N GLN A 255 -1.48 -21.02 36.53
CA GLN A 255 -2.30 -20.61 37.67
C GLN A 255 -1.66 -19.36 38.33
N LYS A 256 -2.41 -18.27 38.38
CA LYS A 256 -2.06 -17.10 39.17
C LYS A 256 -2.31 -17.35 40.64
#